data_a6e6874d508f83d597ec7e0843249214
#
_entry.id   a6e6874d508f83d597ec7e0843249214
#
_cell.length_a   1.000
_cell.length_b   1.000
_cell.length_c   1.000
_cell.angle_alpha   90.00
_cell.angle_beta   90.00
_cell.angle_gamma   90.00
#
_symmetry.space_group_name_H-M   'P 1'
#
loop_
_entity.id
_entity.type
_entity.pdbx_description
1 polymer ?
#
loop_
_entity_poly.entity_id
_entity_poly.type
_entity_poly.pdbx_seq_one_letter_code
_entity_poly.pdbx_strand_id
1 'polypeptide(L)'
;IGSKGGSTRDILKASKIKSSFFTEIANRFCNSCKFPSLGTKCTKCGSSTPIRNLCIVCREEILYNGKNNRCSRCGREGKPYSPVSFPLSKVIEQAQHKLGLKAAEPFKGVKALMSKNKSAELLEKGLLRQKHKLYAFKDGTIRFDATNEPLTHFKPVWIMTNIEKIKKLGYNKDYIDRDLTSSDQLIELLLQD
;
A
#
# COMPACT_ATOMS: atom_id res chain seq x y z
N ILE A 1 -11.09 -15.89 15.55
CA ILE A 1 -10.90 -14.85 14.51
C ILE A 1 -10.54 -13.57 15.25
N GLY A 2 -9.36 -13.43 15.73
CA GLY A 2 -9.02 -12.25 16.52
C GLY A 2 -8.05 -11.34 15.82
N SER A 3 -7.95 -10.10 16.31
CA SER A 3 -6.84 -9.17 16.04
C SER A 3 -5.48 -9.86 16.21
N LYS A 4 -5.41 -10.93 16.98
CA LYS A 4 -4.18 -11.67 17.32
C LYS A 4 -3.63 -12.56 16.21
N GLY A 5 -4.35 -12.82 15.09
CA GLY A 5 -3.95 -13.77 14.01
C GLY A 5 -2.52 -14.26 14.15
N GLY A 6 -2.33 -15.49 14.44
CA GLY A 6 -1.17 -16.19 14.99
C GLY A 6 0.24 -15.69 14.62
N SER A 7 1.24 -16.18 15.29
CA SER A 7 2.68 -15.89 15.11
C SER A 7 3.15 -16.05 13.66
N THR A 8 2.52 -16.91 12.87
CA THR A 8 2.82 -17.18 11.46
C THR A 8 2.59 -15.99 10.51
N ARG A 9 1.84 -14.96 10.93
CA ARG A 9 1.60 -13.76 10.13
C ARG A 9 2.33 -12.52 10.64
N ASP A 10 3.16 -12.67 11.65
CA ASP A 10 3.94 -11.58 12.19
C ASP A 10 5.26 -11.42 11.42
N ILE A 11 5.34 -10.34 10.67
CA ILE A 11 6.48 -10.03 9.79
C ILE A 11 7.75 -9.78 10.61
N LEU A 12 7.64 -9.15 11.79
CA LEU A 12 8.79 -8.92 12.67
C LEU A 12 9.34 -10.23 13.23
N LYS A 13 8.46 -11.11 13.69
CA LYS A 13 8.90 -12.44 14.14
C LYS A 13 9.55 -13.24 13.03
N ALA A 14 8.98 -13.18 11.82
CA ALA A 14 9.57 -13.81 10.65
C ALA A 14 10.96 -13.26 10.33
N SER A 15 11.16 -11.94 10.42
CA SER A 15 12.46 -11.29 10.15
C SER A 15 13.54 -11.63 11.19
N LYS A 16 13.15 -11.88 12.44
CA LYS A 16 14.06 -12.35 13.50
C LYS A 16 14.55 -13.79 13.28
N ILE A 17 13.70 -14.64 12.65
CA ILE A 17 14.06 -16.02 12.33
C ILE A 17 14.91 -16.09 11.06
N LYS A 18 14.54 -15.35 10.01
CA LYS A 18 15.25 -15.29 8.73
C LYS A 18 15.27 -13.87 8.21
N SER A 19 16.46 -13.31 8.02
CA SER A 19 16.66 -11.97 7.47
C SER A 19 16.24 -11.86 5.99
N SER A 20 16.25 -12.98 5.27
CA SER A 20 15.81 -13.10 3.87
C SER A 20 15.14 -14.43 3.62
N PHE A 21 14.26 -14.49 2.63
CA PHE A 21 13.60 -15.73 2.19
C PHE A 21 13.34 -15.71 0.69
N PHE A 22 13.26 -16.89 0.08
CA PHE A 22 12.88 -17.01 -1.33
C PHE A 22 11.39 -16.89 -1.51
N THR A 23 10.97 -16.01 -2.42
CA THR A 23 9.56 -15.84 -2.78
C THR A 23 9.42 -15.34 -4.21
N GLU A 24 8.25 -15.56 -4.82
CA GLU A 24 7.92 -15.02 -6.13
C GLU A 24 7.40 -13.58 -6.00
N ILE A 25 8.07 -12.66 -6.69
CA ILE A 25 7.71 -11.24 -6.71
C ILE A 25 7.59 -10.76 -8.15
N ALA A 26 6.65 -9.82 -8.38
CA ALA A 26 6.45 -9.17 -9.66
C ALA A 26 7.74 -8.50 -10.18
N ASN A 27 8.03 -8.73 -11.44
CA ASN A 27 9.20 -8.18 -12.14
C ASN A 27 8.96 -6.70 -12.47
N ARG A 28 9.20 -5.81 -11.49
CA ARG A 28 9.06 -4.37 -11.66
C ARG A 28 10.41 -3.72 -11.83
N PHE A 29 10.55 -2.93 -12.91
CA PHE A 29 11.75 -2.18 -13.21
C PHE A 29 11.43 -0.73 -13.54
N CYS A 30 12.26 0.18 -13.06
CA CYS A 30 12.13 1.59 -13.38
C CYS A 30 12.35 1.84 -14.88
N ASN A 31 11.47 2.64 -15.49
CA ASN A 31 11.63 2.99 -16.91
C ASN A 31 12.88 3.83 -17.16
N SER A 32 13.25 4.73 -16.23
CA SER A 32 14.37 5.66 -16.39
C SER A 32 15.72 5.04 -15.99
N CYS A 33 15.86 4.56 -14.74
CA CYS A 33 17.14 4.08 -14.24
C CYS A 33 17.30 2.55 -14.26
N LYS A 34 16.33 1.82 -14.82
CA LYS A 34 16.31 0.34 -14.93
C LYS A 34 16.49 -0.40 -13.59
N PHE A 35 16.33 0.29 -12.48
CA PHE A 35 16.48 -0.29 -11.15
C PHE A 35 15.26 -1.14 -10.78
N PRO A 36 15.45 -2.35 -10.19
CA PRO A 36 14.33 -3.17 -9.74
C PRO A 36 13.59 -2.50 -8.58
N SER A 37 12.28 -2.63 -8.53
CA SER A 37 11.43 -2.01 -7.52
C SER A 37 10.37 -2.99 -7.03
N LEU A 38 9.97 -2.85 -5.78
CA LEU A 38 8.85 -3.60 -5.20
C LEU A 38 7.50 -2.88 -5.43
N GLY A 39 7.53 -1.57 -5.50
CA GLY A 39 6.37 -0.72 -5.67
C GLY A 39 6.15 -0.24 -7.09
N THR A 40 5.10 0.53 -7.31
CA THR A 40 4.75 1.14 -8.60
C THR A 40 5.60 2.36 -8.96
N LYS A 41 6.34 2.90 -7.99
CA LYS A 41 7.28 4.01 -8.17
C LYS A 41 8.69 3.60 -7.76
N CYS A 42 9.67 4.10 -8.48
CA CYS A 42 11.08 3.88 -8.20
C CYS A 42 11.51 4.64 -6.95
N THR A 43 12.19 3.97 -6.02
CA THR A 43 12.71 4.59 -4.80
C THR A 43 13.86 5.55 -5.05
N LYS A 44 14.55 5.46 -6.21
CA LYS A 44 15.67 6.32 -6.56
C LYS A 44 15.26 7.61 -7.27
N CYS A 45 14.35 7.51 -8.27
CA CYS A 45 14.04 8.64 -9.16
C CYS A 45 12.53 8.97 -9.22
N GLY A 46 11.67 8.27 -8.47
CA GLY A 46 10.22 8.50 -8.47
C GLY A 46 9.47 8.06 -9.74
N SER A 47 10.17 7.68 -10.82
CA SER A 47 9.53 7.25 -12.07
C SER A 47 8.73 5.96 -11.91
N SER A 48 7.79 5.73 -12.82
CA SER A 48 6.95 4.52 -12.81
C SER A 48 7.77 3.24 -13.02
N THR A 49 7.31 2.16 -12.40
CA THR A 49 7.93 0.84 -12.45
C THR A 49 6.91 -0.18 -12.94
N PRO A 50 6.66 -0.28 -14.25
CA PRO A 50 5.74 -1.25 -14.81
C PRO A 50 6.21 -2.68 -14.55
N ILE A 51 5.26 -3.61 -14.59
CA ILE A 51 5.57 -5.05 -14.55
C ILE A 51 6.04 -5.47 -15.94
N ARG A 52 7.12 -6.25 -15.98
CA ARG A 52 7.71 -6.78 -17.21
C ARG A 52 7.66 -8.30 -17.22
N ASN A 53 7.44 -8.87 -18.39
CA ASN A 53 7.54 -10.31 -18.59
C ASN A 53 9.00 -10.68 -18.82
N LEU A 54 9.55 -11.51 -17.95
CA LEU A 54 10.90 -12.03 -18.08
C LEU A 54 10.88 -13.52 -18.37
N CYS A 55 11.81 -13.94 -19.22
CA CYS A 55 12.09 -15.35 -19.37
C CYS A 55 12.63 -15.93 -18.05
N ILE A 56 12.06 -17.02 -17.58
CA ILE A 56 12.48 -17.67 -16.30
C ILE A 56 13.89 -18.24 -16.33
N VAL A 57 14.44 -18.49 -17.53
CA VAL A 57 15.77 -19.04 -17.74
C VAL A 57 16.77 -17.97 -18.14
N CYS A 58 16.51 -17.27 -19.22
CA CYS A 58 17.44 -16.29 -19.78
C CYS A 58 17.42 -14.94 -19.08
N ARG A 59 16.38 -14.68 -18.27
CA ARG A 59 16.12 -13.37 -17.60
C ARG A 59 15.95 -12.20 -18.57
N GLU A 60 15.86 -12.47 -19.86
CA GLU A 60 15.59 -11.44 -20.87
C GLU A 60 14.13 -10.99 -20.85
N GLU A 61 13.92 -9.71 -21.12
CA GLU A 61 12.58 -9.14 -21.22
C GLU A 61 11.90 -9.64 -22.49
N ILE A 62 10.67 -10.13 -22.35
CA ILE A 62 9.83 -10.56 -23.46
C ILE A 62 8.78 -9.47 -23.70
N LEU A 63 8.87 -8.83 -24.85
CA LEU A 63 7.87 -7.86 -25.28
C LEU A 63 6.60 -8.62 -25.69
N TYR A 64 5.54 -8.48 -24.89
CA TYR A 64 4.26 -9.09 -25.15
C TYR A 64 3.52 -8.36 -26.29
N ASN A 65 3.42 -9.01 -27.44
CA ASN A 65 2.75 -8.44 -28.62
C ASN A 65 1.32 -9.00 -28.82
N GLY A 66 0.63 -9.37 -27.74
CA GLY A 66 -0.74 -9.90 -27.77
C GLY A 66 -0.86 -11.36 -28.26
N LYS A 67 0.09 -11.89 -29.01
CA LYS A 67 0.05 -13.24 -29.58
C LYS A 67 1.21 -14.15 -29.16
N ASN A 68 2.34 -13.59 -28.73
CA ASN A 68 3.52 -14.39 -28.41
C ASN A 68 4.15 -13.93 -27.09
N ASN A 69 4.20 -14.85 -26.11
CA ASN A 69 4.84 -14.65 -24.80
C ASN A 69 6.05 -15.58 -24.63
N ARG A 70 6.75 -15.88 -25.74
CA ARG A 70 7.89 -16.79 -25.74
C ARG A 70 9.21 -16.05 -25.92
N CYS A 71 10.22 -16.52 -25.20
CA CYS A 71 11.58 -16.01 -25.30
C CYS A 71 12.16 -16.33 -26.68
N SER A 72 12.70 -15.33 -27.37
CA SER A 72 13.37 -15.48 -28.67
C SER A 72 14.59 -16.39 -28.59
N ARG A 73 15.27 -16.46 -27.44
CA ARG A 73 16.48 -17.21 -27.23
C ARG A 73 16.27 -18.68 -26.89
N CYS A 74 15.29 -19.02 -26.05
CA CYS A 74 15.09 -20.39 -25.55
C CYS A 74 13.68 -20.95 -25.76
N GLY A 75 12.76 -20.19 -26.38
CA GLY A 75 11.39 -20.62 -26.68
C GLY A 75 10.46 -20.72 -25.46
N ARG A 76 10.94 -20.53 -24.24
CA ARG A 76 10.12 -20.63 -23.02
C ARG A 76 9.25 -19.40 -22.81
N GLU A 77 8.13 -19.61 -22.12
CA GLU A 77 7.21 -18.53 -21.79
C GLU A 77 7.79 -17.55 -20.77
N GLY A 78 7.47 -16.28 -20.95
CA GLY A 78 7.77 -15.25 -20.00
C GLY A 78 6.75 -15.21 -18.85
N LYS A 79 7.22 -14.81 -17.67
CA LYS A 79 6.36 -14.58 -16.50
C LYS A 79 6.50 -13.16 -15.99
N PRO A 80 5.41 -12.55 -15.50
CA PRO A 80 5.44 -11.22 -14.91
C PRO A 80 6.02 -11.20 -13.48
N TYR A 81 6.45 -12.36 -12.96
CA TYR A 81 7.06 -12.54 -11.65
C TYR A 81 8.19 -13.56 -11.72
N SER A 82 9.12 -13.47 -10.80
CA SER A 82 10.23 -14.42 -10.70
C SER A 82 10.59 -14.72 -9.24
N PRO A 83 11.19 -15.88 -8.95
CA PRO A 83 11.71 -16.20 -7.62
C PRO A 83 12.92 -15.30 -7.34
N VAL A 84 12.89 -14.64 -6.19
CA VAL A 84 13.98 -13.79 -5.70
C VAL A 84 14.24 -14.03 -4.22
N SER A 85 15.47 -13.79 -3.80
CA SER A 85 15.79 -13.70 -2.36
C SER A 85 15.34 -12.33 -1.86
N PHE A 86 14.29 -12.32 -1.04
CA PHE A 86 13.68 -11.10 -0.53
C PHE A 86 14.32 -10.71 0.80
N PRO A 87 15.01 -9.55 0.89
CA PRO A 87 15.73 -9.14 2.09
C PRO A 87 14.77 -8.47 3.09
N LEU A 88 13.96 -9.29 3.80
CA LEU A 88 12.87 -8.82 4.65
C LEU A 88 13.33 -7.80 5.70
N SER A 89 14.41 -8.06 6.42
CA SER A 89 14.92 -7.18 7.47
C SER A 89 15.26 -5.79 6.92
N LYS A 90 15.98 -5.73 5.78
CA LYS A 90 16.34 -4.46 5.13
C LYS A 90 15.12 -3.66 4.68
N VAL A 91 14.09 -4.35 4.16
CA VAL A 91 12.87 -3.66 3.70
C VAL A 91 12.07 -3.12 4.89
N ILE A 92 12.04 -3.82 6.03
CA ILE A 92 11.44 -3.32 7.26
C ILE A 92 12.19 -2.07 7.75
N GLU A 93 13.52 -2.12 7.82
CA GLU A 93 14.35 -0.98 8.24
C GLU A 93 14.13 0.25 7.34
N GLN A 94 14.10 0.05 6.03
CA GLN A 94 13.83 1.12 5.07
C GLN A 94 12.45 1.76 5.26
N ALA A 95 11.41 0.93 5.48
CA ALA A 95 10.06 1.41 5.74
C ALA A 95 9.97 2.19 7.06
N GLN A 96 10.63 1.71 8.12
CA GLN A 96 10.71 2.39 9.41
C GLN A 96 11.42 3.75 9.29
N HIS A 97 12.56 3.78 8.62
CA HIS A 97 13.33 5.01 8.41
C HIS A 97 12.53 6.05 7.61
N LYS A 98 11.88 5.61 6.53
CA LYS A 98 11.08 6.49 5.67
C LYS A 98 9.92 7.16 6.39
N LEU A 99 9.29 6.47 7.34
CA LEU A 99 8.14 6.98 8.08
C LEU A 99 8.51 7.57 9.45
N GLY A 100 9.76 7.45 9.89
CA GLY A 100 10.15 7.79 11.25
C GLY A 100 9.46 6.95 12.33
N LEU A 101 8.96 5.75 11.98
CA LEU A 101 8.19 4.88 12.86
C LEU A 101 8.96 3.60 13.17
N LYS A 102 8.86 3.15 14.42
CA LYS A 102 9.35 1.83 14.81
C LYS A 102 8.22 0.80 14.67
N ALA A 103 8.52 -0.33 14.03
CA ALA A 103 7.59 -1.44 13.99
C ALA A 103 7.50 -2.08 15.38
N ALA A 104 6.28 -2.31 15.85
CA ALA A 104 6.00 -3.04 17.11
C ALA A 104 5.28 -4.35 16.79
N GLU A 105 5.30 -5.31 17.69
CA GLU A 105 4.53 -6.54 17.56
C GLU A 105 3.08 -6.33 18.02
N PRO A 106 2.09 -6.87 17.31
CA PRO A 106 2.18 -7.66 16.08
C PRO A 106 2.23 -6.80 14.81
N PHE A 107 3.18 -7.07 13.91
CA PHE A 107 3.24 -6.47 12.58
C PHE A 107 2.78 -7.48 11.53
N LYS A 108 1.52 -7.43 11.13
CA LYS A 108 0.87 -8.49 10.36
C LYS A 108 1.00 -8.34 8.85
N GLY A 109 1.43 -9.45 8.20
CA GLY A 109 1.25 -9.65 6.77
C GLY A 109 -0.13 -10.24 6.46
N VAL A 110 -0.80 -9.72 5.42
CA VAL A 110 -2.13 -10.19 5.01
C VAL A 110 -2.10 -10.65 3.56
N LYS A 111 -2.26 -11.94 3.33
CA LYS A 111 -2.21 -12.54 1.99
C LYS A 111 -3.27 -11.95 1.05
N ALA A 112 -4.46 -11.67 1.53
CA ALA A 112 -5.55 -11.13 0.73
C ALA A 112 -5.31 -9.69 0.24
N LEU A 113 -4.34 -8.97 0.82
CA LEU A 113 -3.90 -7.66 0.35
C LEU A 113 -2.80 -7.74 -0.73
N MET A 114 -2.39 -8.94 -1.13
CA MET A 114 -1.45 -9.13 -2.24
C MET A 114 -2.21 -9.18 -3.57
N SER A 115 -1.66 -8.53 -4.59
CA SER A 115 -2.23 -8.62 -5.93
C SER A 115 -2.00 -10.00 -6.57
N LYS A 116 -2.88 -10.38 -7.53
CA LYS A 116 -2.73 -11.61 -8.32
C LYS A 116 -1.39 -11.70 -9.05
N ASN A 117 -0.78 -10.56 -9.37
CA ASN A 117 0.50 -10.48 -10.08
C ASN A 117 1.72 -10.59 -9.14
N LYS A 118 1.57 -11.13 -7.94
CA LYS A 118 2.64 -11.26 -6.95
C LYS A 118 3.30 -9.91 -6.56
N SER A 119 2.58 -8.81 -6.71
CA SER A 119 3.02 -7.52 -6.17
C SER A 119 2.78 -7.50 -4.67
N ALA A 120 3.84 -7.33 -3.91
CA ALA A 120 3.75 -7.21 -2.46
C ALA A 120 3.12 -5.87 -2.06
N GLU A 121 2.36 -5.85 -0.99
CA GLU A 121 1.96 -4.61 -0.34
C GLU A 121 3.20 -3.92 0.24
N LEU A 122 3.25 -2.59 0.14
CA LEU A 122 4.34 -1.82 0.75
C LEU A 122 4.26 -1.94 2.28
N LEU A 123 5.40 -2.19 2.93
CA LEU A 123 5.45 -2.36 4.39
C LEU A 123 5.09 -1.07 5.13
N GLU A 124 5.30 0.09 4.51
CA GLU A 124 4.86 1.39 5.04
C GLU A 124 3.37 1.41 5.36
N LYS A 125 2.52 0.81 4.51
CA LYS A 125 1.08 0.70 4.78
C LYS A 125 0.80 -0.14 6.03
N GLY A 126 1.55 -1.21 6.22
CA GLY A 126 1.44 -2.05 7.42
C GLY A 126 1.83 -1.30 8.70
N LEU A 127 2.91 -0.50 8.65
CA LEU A 127 3.34 0.35 9.76
C LEU A 127 2.30 1.43 10.10
N LEU A 128 1.73 2.06 9.08
CA LEU A 128 0.67 3.05 9.28
C LEU A 128 -0.58 2.41 9.90
N ARG A 129 -1.02 1.25 9.41
CA ARG A 129 -2.12 0.51 10.05
C ARG A 129 -1.83 0.22 11.52
N GLN A 130 -0.61 -0.18 11.85
CA GLN A 130 -0.22 -0.44 13.23
C GLN A 130 -0.28 0.83 14.09
N LYS A 131 0.28 1.94 13.59
CA LYS A 131 0.24 3.23 14.28
C LYS A 131 -1.19 3.67 14.58
N HIS A 132 -2.09 3.51 13.62
CA HIS A 132 -3.48 3.96 13.72
C HIS A 132 -4.45 2.87 14.24
N LYS A 133 -3.92 1.76 14.77
CA LYS A 133 -4.71 0.66 15.34
C LYS A 133 -5.77 0.08 14.36
N LEU A 134 -5.44 0.08 13.07
CA LEU A 134 -6.29 -0.52 12.04
C LEU A 134 -6.06 -2.03 12.00
N TYR A 135 -7.13 -2.81 12.11
CA TYR A 135 -7.06 -4.26 12.18
C TYR A 135 -7.28 -4.89 10.80
N ALA A 136 -6.25 -5.59 10.30
CA ALA A 136 -6.35 -6.34 9.05
C ALA A 136 -6.66 -7.82 9.33
N PHE A 137 -7.72 -8.32 8.73
CA PHE A 137 -8.19 -9.70 8.86
C PHE A 137 -7.64 -10.58 7.72
N LYS A 138 -7.77 -11.91 7.88
CA LYS A 138 -7.24 -12.88 6.91
C LYS A 138 -7.85 -12.72 5.51
N ASP A 139 -9.10 -12.32 5.43
CA ASP A 139 -9.86 -12.08 4.20
C ASP A 139 -9.53 -10.75 3.50
N GLY A 140 -8.65 -9.93 4.11
CA GLY A 140 -8.30 -8.60 3.61
C GLY A 140 -9.19 -7.47 4.12
N THR A 141 -10.24 -7.77 4.88
CA THR A 141 -11.09 -6.76 5.53
C THR A 141 -10.25 -5.96 6.53
N ILE A 142 -10.38 -4.64 6.50
CA ILE A 142 -9.76 -3.74 7.47
C ILE A 142 -10.84 -3.18 8.37
N ARG A 143 -10.63 -3.25 9.68
CA ARG A 143 -11.52 -2.72 10.72
C ARG A 143 -10.75 -1.81 11.64
N PHE A 144 -11.41 -0.79 12.11
CA PHE A 144 -10.89 0.16 13.08
C PHE A 144 -12.00 0.59 14.04
N ASP A 145 -11.60 1.15 15.18
CA ASP A 145 -12.54 1.71 16.13
C ASP A 145 -12.91 3.12 15.71
N ALA A 146 -14.11 3.29 15.19
CA ALA A 146 -14.61 4.57 14.69
C ALA A 146 -14.88 5.59 15.81
N THR A 147 -14.93 5.17 17.06
CA THR A 147 -15.16 6.08 18.19
C THR A 147 -13.94 6.97 18.47
N ASN A 148 -12.74 6.53 18.07
CA ASN A 148 -11.48 7.25 18.27
C ASN A 148 -10.91 7.82 16.97
N GLU A 149 -11.59 7.66 15.84
CA GLU A 149 -11.16 8.22 14.56
C GLU A 149 -11.78 9.61 14.36
N PRO A 150 -11.00 10.59 13.88
CA PRO A 150 -11.56 11.88 13.53
C PRO A 150 -12.56 11.75 12.40
N LEU A 151 -13.65 12.49 12.49
CA LEU A 151 -14.59 12.63 11.37
C LEU A 151 -13.86 13.31 10.21
N THR A 152 -13.98 12.73 9.03
CA THR A 152 -13.43 13.34 7.81
C THR A 152 -14.42 14.30 7.16
N HIS A 153 -15.73 14.10 7.41
CA HIS A 153 -16.81 14.91 6.87
C HIS A 153 -17.88 15.11 7.92
N PHE A 154 -18.57 16.25 7.85
CA PHE A 154 -19.69 16.55 8.74
C PHE A 154 -20.74 17.41 8.05
N LYS A 155 -21.96 17.44 8.60
CA LYS A 155 -22.99 18.38 8.22
C LYS A 155 -23.17 19.42 9.35
N PRO A 156 -23.30 20.72 9.05
CA PRO A 156 -23.56 21.74 10.07
C PRO A 156 -24.75 21.42 10.99
N VAL A 157 -25.79 20.78 10.45
CA VAL A 157 -26.96 20.36 11.21
C VAL A 157 -26.63 19.34 12.31
N TRP A 158 -25.63 18.46 12.12
CA TRP A 158 -25.26 17.45 13.12
C TRP A 158 -24.64 18.07 14.39
N ILE A 159 -23.98 19.21 14.23
CA ILE A 159 -23.36 19.96 15.33
C ILE A 159 -24.18 21.18 15.74
N MET A 160 -25.46 21.24 15.33
CA MET A 160 -26.42 22.29 15.66
C MET A 160 -25.87 23.72 15.41
N THR A 161 -25.13 23.88 14.31
CA THR A 161 -24.56 25.19 13.95
C THR A 161 -25.12 25.71 12.63
N ASN A 162 -25.05 27.03 12.43
CA ASN A 162 -25.51 27.66 11.20
C ASN A 162 -24.37 27.84 10.19
N ILE A 163 -24.73 28.00 8.94
CA ILE A 163 -23.80 28.15 7.82
C ILE A 163 -22.88 29.35 7.98
N GLU A 164 -23.38 30.46 8.52
CA GLU A 164 -22.60 31.68 8.68
C GLU A 164 -21.40 31.48 9.60
N LYS A 165 -21.58 30.73 10.70
CA LYS A 165 -20.48 30.34 11.59
C LYS A 165 -19.46 29.47 10.88
N ILE A 166 -19.93 28.50 10.09
CA ILE A 166 -19.07 27.61 9.32
C ILE A 166 -18.26 28.37 8.27
N LYS A 167 -18.90 29.32 7.56
CA LYS A 167 -18.20 30.20 6.61
C LYS A 167 -17.15 31.09 7.28
N LYS A 168 -17.40 31.57 8.48
CA LYS A 168 -16.38 32.32 9.27
C LYS A 168 -15.16 31.49 9.64
N LEU A 169 -15.28 30.14 9.70
CA LEU A 169 -14.19 29.22 9.91
C LEU A 169 -13.45 28.84 8.61
N GLY A 170 -13.83 29.43 7.47
CA GLY A 170 -13.17 29.22 6.19
C GLY A 170 -13.84 28.19 5.27
N TYR A 171 -14.90 27.52 5.70
CA TYR A 171 -15.61 26.53 4.88
C TYR A 171 -16.64 27.22 3.99
N ASN A 172 -16.30 27.48 2.73
CA ASN A 172 -17.17 28.13 1.77
C ASN A 172 -17.87 27.16 0.81
N LYS A 173 -17.38 25.94 0.70
CA LYS A 173 -17.82 24.91 -0.23
C LYS A 173 -18.12 23.59 0.47
N ASP A 174 -18.94 22.77 -0.18
CA ASP A 174 -19.18 21.39 0.24
C ASP A 174 -18.09 20.43 -0.31
N TYR A 175 -18.17 19.15 0.04
CA TYR A 175 -17.20 18.13 -0.34
C TYR A 175 -17.08 17.87 -1.86
N ILE A 176 -17.97 18.39 -2.68
CA ILE A 176 -17.96 18.32 -4.14
C ILE A 176 -17.83 19.71 -4.80
N ASP A 177 -17.21 20.65 -4.09
CA ASP A 177 -16.87 22.00 -4.57
C ASP A 177 -18.05 22.93 -4.89
N ARG A 178 -19.26 22.65 -4.42
CA ARG A 178 -20.42 23.55 -4.56
C ARG A 178 -20.46 24.54 -3.41
N ASP A 179 -20.96 25.76 -3.69
CA ASP A 179 -21.13 26.78 -2.66
C ASP A 179 -22.01 26.30 -1.50
N LEU A 180 -21.57 26.60 -0.28
CA LEU A 180 -22.27 26.21 0.93
C LEU A 180 -23.49 27.11 1.14
N THR A 181 -24.68 26.56 0.91
CA THR A 181 -25.96 27.25 0.99
C THR A 181 -26.93 26.64 2.00
N SER A 182 -26.76 25.38 2.33
CA SER A 182 -27.62 24.61 3.24
C SER A 182 -26.84 23.95 4.36
N SER A 183 -27.39 23.97 5.58
CA SER A 183 -26.81 23.26 6.74
C SER A 183 -26.83 21.72 6.61
N ASP A 184 -27.51 21.20 5.59
CA ASP A 184 -27.55 19.77 5.29
C ASP A 184 -26.49 19.33 4.26
N GLN A 185 -25.71 20.26 3.72
CA GLN A 185 -24.58 19.93 2.85
C GLN A 185 -23.44 19.31 3.65
N LEU A 186 -22.80 18.30 3.04
CA LEU A 186 -21.66 17.61 3.62
C LEU A 186 -20.39 18.40 3.38
N ILE A 187 -19.63 18.66 4.42
CA ILE A 187 -18.39 19.44 4.39
C ILE A 187 -17.23 18.53 4.74
N GLU A 188 -16.16 18.58 3.98
CA GLU A 188 -14.90 17.93 4.32
C GLU A 188 -14.15 18.74 5.38
N LEU A 189 -13.69 18.07 6.46
CA LEU A 189 -12.86 18.70 7.48
C LEU A 189 -11.48 18.99 6.91
N LEU A 190 -11.10 20.26 6.92
CA LEU A 190 -9.73 20.68 6.64
C LEU A 190 -8.88 20.19 7.83
N LEU A 191 -8.01 19.22 7.58
CA LEU A 191 -6.99 18.83 8.55
C LEU A 191 -6.02 20.01 8.64
N GLN A 192 -6.02 20.70 9.78
CA GLN A 192 -4.96 21.66 10.08
C GLN A 192 -3.70 20.85 10.41
N ASP A 193 -2.59 21.16 9.72
CA ASP A 193 -1.26 20.63 9.99
C ASP A 193 -0.76 21.01 11.40
#